data_4b3714411d7f4123f9035aee92fbf5ae
#
_entry.id   4b3714411d7f4123f9035aee92fbf5ae
#
_cell.length_a   1.000
_cell.length_b   1.000
_cell.length_c   1.000
_cell.angle_alpha   90.00
_cell.angle_beta   90.00
_cell.angle_gamma   90.00
#
_symmetry.space_group_name_H-M   'P 1'
#
loop_
_entity.id
_entity.type
_entity.pdbx_description
1 polymer ?
#
loop_
_entity_poly.entity_id
_entity_poly.type
_entity_poly.pdbx_seq_one_letter_code
_entity_poly.pdbx_strand_id
1 'polypeptide(L)'
;MTNDEIIAFLKVHLQSIQDNDIQTYSETTSEDLTLYEWWITPHRIDGLPFHEFMMISNAERGTVFGAEGKAKSPTRFDLSNLHIQNYGDTAIASYTLLISTASPEGMKVASHNESRVMLKQNGAWKVVHVHKSPAWQAPHIQQ
;
A
#
# COMPACT_ATOMS: atom_id res chain seq x y z
N MET A 1 -16.41 -17.43 -3.28
CA MET A 1 -15.97 -16.03 -3.17
C MET A 1 -15.33 -15.60 -4.47
N THR A 2 -15.72 -14.44 -4.95
CA THR A 2 -15.26 -13.95 -6.24
C THR A 2 -14.04 -13.06 -6.07
N ASN A 3 -13.26 -12.95 -7.14
CA ASN A 3 -12.14 -12.02 -7.14
C ASN A 3 -12.61 -10.56 -7.04
N ASP A 4 -13.84 -10.28 -7.47
CA ASP A 4 -14.39 -8.91 -7.37
C ASP A 4 -14.49 -8.43 -5.92
N GLU A 5 -14.85 -9.32 -4.99
CA GLU A 5 -14.88 -8.96 -3.58
C GLU A 5 -13.48 -8.66 -3.05
N ILE A 6 -12.50 -9.47 -3.48
CA ILE A 6 -11.12 -9.29 -3.06
C ILE A 6 -10.57 -7.98 -3.61
N ILE A 7 -10.87 -7.68 -4.87
CA ILE A 7 -10.42 -6.44 -5.50
C ILE A 7 -11.07 -5.23 -4.82
N ALA A 8 -12.37 -5.32 -4.51
CA ALA A 8 -13.05 -4.23 -3.81
C ALA A 8 -12.41 -3.99 -2.43
N PHE A 9 -12.12 -5.06 -1.69
CA PHE A 9 -11.44 -4.95 -0.40
C PHE A 9 -10.06 -4.30 -0.56
N LEU A 10 -9.28 -4.76 -1.55
CA LEU A 10 -7.96 -4.22 -1.80
C LEU A 10 -8.01 -2.72 -2.07
N LYS A 11 -8.98 -2.28 -2.87
CA LYS A 11 -9.10 -0.86 -3.20
C LYS A 11 -9.47 -0.01 -2.00
N VAL A 12 -10.35 -0.51 -1.13
CA VAL A 12 -10.68 0.19 0.12
C VAL A 12 -9.46 0.33 1.00
N HIS A 13 -8.69 -0.75 1.12
CA HIS A 13 -7.46 -0.75 1.92
C HIS A 13 -6.45 0.24 1.37
N LEU A 14 -6.19 0.22 0.05
CA LEU A 14 -5.24 1.14 -0.57
C LEU A 14 -5.70 2.59 -0.47
N GLN A 15 -7.00 2.83 -0.62
CA GLN A 15 -7.53 4.19 -0.49
C GLN A 15 -7.32 4.72 0.92
N SER A 16 -7.43 3.86 1.93
CA SER A 16 -7.17 4.29 3.32
C SER A 16 -5.74 4.76 3.51
N ILE A 17 -4.79 4.12 2.84
CA ILE A 17 -3.39 4.55 2.89
C ILE A 17 -3.22 5.89 2.17
N GLN A 18 -3.82 6.02 1.01
CA GLN A 18 -3.78 7.26 0.22
C GLN A 18 -4.34 8.44 1.01
N ASP A 19 -5.43 8.22 1.72
CA ASP A 19 -6.11 9.26 2.48
C ASP A 19 -5.56 9.43 3.90
N ASN A 20 -4.62 8.58 4.31
CA ASN A 20 -4.13 8.50 5.68
C ASN A 20 -5.28 8.28 6.67
N ASP A 21 -6.24 7.47 6.27
CA ASP A 21 -7.40 7.10 7.07
C ASP A 21 -7.03 5.92 7.96
N ILE A 22 -6.50 6.22 9.14
CA ILE A 22 -5.94 5.22 10.04
C ILE A 22 -7.00 4.25 10.53
N GLN A 23 -8.22 4.72 10.75
CA GLN A 23 -9.29 3.84 11.21
C GLN A 23 -9.59 2.74 10.20
N THR A 24 -9.79 3.11 8.93
CA THR A 24 -10.06 2.11 7.89
C THR A 24 -8.85 1.22 7.67
N TYR A 25 -7.65 1.79 7.73
CA TYR A 25 -6.43 1.00 7.60
C TYR A 25 -6.34 -0.07 8.70
N SER A 26 -6.64 0.31 9.94
CA SER A 26 -6.62 -0.63 11.06
C SER A 26 -7.69 -1.73 10.91
N GLU A 27 -8.85 -1.37 10.41
CA GLU A 27 -9.94 -2.33 10.21
C GLU A 27 -9.64 -3.33 9.09
N THR A 28 -8.81 -2.95 8.13
CA THR A 28 -8.48 -3.80 6.98
C THR A 28 -7.13 -4.49 7.11
N THR A 29 -6.46 -4.33 8.25
CA THR A 29 -5.11 -4.86 8.46
C THR A 29 -5.06 -5.71 9.72
N SER A 30 -4.33 -6.82 9.65
CA SER A 30 -4.17 -7.68 10.82
C SER A 30 -3.19 -7.07 11.82
N GLU A 31 -3.42 -7.34 13.11
CA GLU A 31 -2.53 -6.83 14.16
C GLU A 31 -1.09 -7.34 14.02
N ASP A 32 -0.93 -8.54 13.48
CA ASP A 32 0.39 -9.15 13.29
C ASP A 32 0.97 -8.88 11.92
N LEU A 33 0.53 -7.80 11.28
CA LEU A 33 1.04 -7.38 9.97
C LEU A 33 2.56 -7.42 9.93
N THR A 34 3.09 -7.92 8.82
CA THR A 34 4.51 -7.78 8.51
C THR A 34 4.65 -7.14 7.15
N LEU A 35 5.64 -6.27 6.98
CA LEU A 35 5.84 -5.65 5.67
C LEU A 35 7.28 -5.20 5.47
N TYR A 36 7.64 -5.09 4.19
CA TYR A 36 8.87 -4.46 3.74
C TYR A 36 8.53 -3.20 2.96
N GLU A 37 9.11 -2.08 3.38
CA GLU A 37 8.98 -0.79 2.68
C GLU A 37 10.37 -0.19 2.55
N TRP A 38 10.97 -0.32 1.38
CA TRP A 38 12.39 -0.01 1.17
C TRP A 38 12.78 1.43 1.49
N TRP A 39 11.83 2.37 1.33
CA TRP A 39 12.15 3.78 1.58
C TRP A 39 12.06 4.17 3.05
N ILE A 40 11.57 3.28 3.88
CA ILE A 40 11.47 3.54 5.32
C ILE A 40 12.63 2.88 6.05
N THR A 41 12.84 1.60 5.81
CA THR A 41 13.87 0.82 6.48
C THR A 41 14.17 -0.43 5.66
N PRO A 42 15.42 -0.94 5.70
CA PRO A 42 15.73 -2.21 5.06
C PRO A 42 15.23 -3.41 5.84
N HIS A 43 14.80 -3.22 7.08
CA HIS A 43 14.33 -4.30 7.94
C HIS A 43 12.84 -4.53 7.77
N ARG A 44 12.40 -5.76 8.09
CA ARG A 44 10.98 -6.03 8.14
C ARG A 44 10.35 -5.25 9.28
N ILE A 45 9.22 -4.64 8.99
CA ILE A 45 8.40 -3.97 10.00
C ILE A 45 7.41 -5.00 10.52
N ASP A 46 7.38 -5.18 11.82
CA ASP A 46 6.50 -6.15 12.46
C ASP A 46 5.44 -5.44 13.30
N GLY A 47 4.18 -5.76 13.02
CA GLY A 47 3.07 -5.31 13.85
C GLY A 47 2.38 -4.06 13.33
N LEU A 48 1.05 -4.11 13.34
CA LEU A 48 0.22 -3.00 12.95
C LEU A 48 0.43 -1.74 13.82
N PRO A 49 0.55 -1.85 15.17
CA PRO A 49 0.72 -0.66 15.98
C PRO A 49 1.93 0.20 15.58
N PHE A 50 3.03 -0.42 15.22
CA PHE A 50 4.20 0.35 14.78
C PHE A 50 3.95 1.03 13.46
N HIS A 51 3.28 0.35 12.52
CA HIS A 51 2.97 0.94 11.23
C HIS A 51 1.96 2.09 11.36
N GLU A 52 0.99 1.96 12.25
CA GLU A 52 0.06 3.05 12.55
C GLU A 52 0.80 4.26 13.11
N PHE A 53 1.77 4.03 13.99
CA PHE A 53 2.60 5.10 14.51
C PHE A 53 3.31 5.83 13.38
N MET A 54 3.85 5.11 12.42
CA MET A 54 4.52 5.71 11.27
C MET A 54 3.55 6.54 10.42
N MET A 55 2.33 6.06 10.22
CA MET A 55 1.31 6.80 9.47
C MET A 55 0.95 8.11 10.17
N ILE A 56 0.75 8.07 11.48
CA ILE A 56 0.44 9.25 12.27
C ILE A 56 1.59 10.24 12.19
N SER A 57 2.83 9.78 12.37
CA SER A 57 4.01 10.63 12.29
C SER A 57 4.14 11.30 10.93
N ASN A 58 3.87 10.55 9.86
CA ASN A 58 3.93 11.11 8.51
C ASN A 58 2.86 12.18 8.30
N ALA A 59 1.66 11.95 8.80
CA ALA A 59 0.59 12.94 8.71
C ALA A 59 0.95 14.22 9.45
N GLU A 60 1.51 14.11 10.65
CA GLU A 60 1.91 15.25 11.45
C GLU A 60 3.00 16.07 10.76
N ARG A 61 3.87 15.40 10.01
CA ARG A 61 4.93 16.09 9.26
C ARG A 61 4.48 16.57 7.90
N GLY A 62 3.22 16.30 7.53
CA GLY A 62 2.71 16.65 6.21
C GLY A 62 3.24 15.79 5.09
N THR A 63 3.75 14.61 5.41
CA THR A 63 4.33 13.69 4.44
C THR A 63 3.42 12.47 4.28
N VAL A 64 2.84 12.33 3.10
CA VAL A 64 2.06 11.15 2.74
C VAL A 64 2.53 10.73 1.36
N PHE A 65 2.97 9.48 1.21
CA PHE A 65 3.51 8.96 -0.05
C PHE A 65 4.61 9.83 -0.66
N GLY A 66 5.48 10.37 0.19
CA GLY A 66 6.54 11.24 -0.28
C GLY A 66 6.10 12.64 -0.65
N ALA A 67 4.82 12.95 -0.53
CA ALA A 67 4.35 14.32 -0.70
C ALA A 67 4.80 15.12 0.50
N GLU A 68 5.67 16.05 0.26
CA GLU A 68 6.16 16.94 1.31
C GLU A 68 5.46 18.26 1.21
N GLY A 69 5.13 18.82 2.36
CA GLY A 69 4.65 20.14 2.34
C GLY A 69 3.43 20.38 3.16
N LYS A 70 3.00 21.57 3.05
CA LYS A 70 1.98 22.14 3.90
C LYS A 70 0.59 21.85 3.39
N ALA A 71 0.45 21.79 2.09
CA ALA A 71 -0.80 21.49 1.45
C ALA A 71 -0.64 20.17 0.72
N LYS A 72 -1.59 19.28 0.96
CA LYS A 72 -1.62 18.00 0.29
C LYS A 72 -1.93 18.23 -1.19
N SER A 73 -1.00 17.89 -2.06
CA SER A 73 -1.26 17.94 -3.50
C SER A 73 -2.25 16.85 -3.89
N PRO A 74 -3.11 17.10 -4.89
CA PRO A 74 -4.01 16.04 -5.34
C PRO A 74 -3.22 14.83 -5.82
N THR A 75 -3.58 13.68 -5.28
CA THR A 75 -2.95 12.41 -5.65
C THR A 75 -4.03 11.38 -5.93
N ARG A 76 -3.68 10.42 -6.76
CA ARG A 76 -4.53 9.25 -6.98
C ARG A 76 -3.64 8.05 -7.22
N PHE A 77 -4.19 6.86 -6.99
CA PHE A 77 -3.48 5.64 -7.31
C PHE A 77 -4.22 4.84 -8.37
N ASP A 78 -3.45 4.07 -9.13
CA ASP A 78 -3.98 3.13 -10.12
C ASP A 78 -3.23 1.82 -9.97
N LEU A 79 -3.93 0.72 -10.23
CA LEU A 79 -3.34 -0.61 -10.20
C LEU A 79 -3.10 -1.07 -11.63
N SER A 80 -1.86 -1.38 -11.94
CA SER A 80 -1.47 -1.89 -13.25
C SER A 80 -1.15 -3.37 -13.12
N ASN A 81 -1.61 -4.15 -14.10
CA ASN A 81 -1.28 -5.58 -14.18
C ASN A 81 -1.69 -6.34 -12.92
N LEU A 82 -2.87 -6.04 -12.41
CA LEU A 82 -3.38 -6.67 -11.20
C LEU A 82 -3.69 -8.15 -11.43
N HIS A 83 -3.17 -8.99 -10.57
CA HIS A 83 -3.43 -10.43 -10.58
C HIS A 83 -3.80 -10.87 -9.16
N ILE A 84 -4.89 -11.62 -9.07
CA ILE A 84 -5.36 -12.17 -7.80
C ILE A 84 -5.20 -13.69 -7.82
N GLN A 85 -4.49 -14.21 -6.83
CA GLN A 85 -4.43 -15.64 -6.58
C GLN A 85 -5.38 -15.92 -5.42
N ASN A 86 -6.47 -16.62 -5.69
CA ASN A 86 -7.56 -16.85 -4.75
C ASN A 86 -7.54 -18.30 -4.30
N TYR A 87 -7.30 -18.52 -3.01
CA TYR A 87 -7.25 -19.86 -2.42
C TYR A 87 -8.35 -20.06 -1.37
N GLY A 88 -9.48 -19.35 -1.54
CA GLY A 88 -10.59 -19.45 -0.60
C GLY A 88 -10.46 -18.39 0.50
N ASP A 89 -9.92 -18.77 1.64
CA ASP A 89 -9.74 -17.83 2.75
C ASP A 89 -8.42 -17.08 2.70
N THR A 90 -7.59 -17.36 1.71
CA THR A 90 -6.30 -16.70 1.51
C THR A 90 -6.22 -16.20 0.09
N ALA A 91 -5.75 -14.99 -0.08
CA ALA A 91 -5.54 -14.43 -1.41
C ALA A 91 -4.23 -13.67 -1.46
N ILE A 92 -3.62 -13.67 -2.64
CA ILE A 92 -2.41 -12.87 -2.91
C ILE A 92 -2.73 -11.95 -4.06
N ALA A 93 -2.52 -10.66 -3.86
CA ALA A 93 -2.65 -9.67 -4.91
C ALA A 93 -1.25 -9.20 -5.32
N SER A 94 -0.99 -9.21 -6.61
CA SER A 94 0.29 -8.74 -7.18
C SER A 94 -0.03 -7.70 -8.24
N TYR A 95 0.68 -6.58 -8.22
CA TYR A 95 0.39 -5.47 -9.14
C TYR A 95 1.53 -4.48 -9.10
N THR A 96 1.52 -3.56 -10.06
CA THR A 96 2.32 -2.35 -9.99
C THR A 96 1.41 -1.21 -9.58
N LEU A 97 1.75 -0.54 -8.50
CA LEU A 97 1.01 0.61 -8.01
C LEU A 97 1.56 1.86 -8.66
N LEU A 98 0.68 2.65 -9.25
CA LEU A 98 1.04 3.94 -9.84
C LEU A 98 0.42 5.02 -8.98
N ILE A 99 1.25 5.92 -8.47
CA ILE A 99 0.77 7.05 -7.68
C ILE A 99 1.05 8.31 -8.48
N SER A 100 -0.02 8.99 -8.88
CA SER A 100 0.06 10.20 -9.67
C SER A 100 -0.19 11.39 -8.77
N THR A 101 0.73 12.37 -8.82
CA THR A 101 0.65 13.57 -7.98
C THR A 101 0.71 14.79 -8.90
N ALA A 102 -0.29 15.67 -8.78
CA ALA A 102 -0.31 16.91 -9.51
C ALA A 102 0.63 17.92 -8.84
N SER A 103 1.38 18.65 -9.64
CA SER A 103 2.28 19.70 -9.16
C SER A 103 2.25 20.87 -10.13
N PRO A 104 2.77 22.05 -9.73
CA PRO A 104 2.85 23.19 -10.63
C PRO A 104 3.66 22.91 -11.90
N GLU A 105 4.61 21.99 -11.82
CA GLU A 105 5.45 21.62 -12.97
C GLU A 105 4.87 20.51 -13.81
N GLY A 106 3.69 19.99 -13.43
CA GLY A 106 3.03 18.92 -14.16
C GLY A 106 2.73 17.73 -13.27
N MET A 107 2.42 16.61 -13.92
CA MET A 107 2.08 15.37 -13.22
C MET A 107 3.34 14.57 -12.98
N LYS A 108 3.51 14.10 -11.73
CA LYS A 108 4.56 13.16 -11.38
C LYS A 108 3.93 11.81 -11.10
N VAL A 109 4.55 10.75 -11.61
CA VAL A 109 4.07 9.39 -11.39
C VAL A 109 5.19 8.60 -10.74
N ALA A 110 4.93 8.09 -9.56
CA ALA A 110 5.79 7.13 -8.90
C ALA A 110 5.20 5.74 -9.09
N SER A 111 6.05 4.74 -9.25
CA SER A 111 5.57 3.38 -9.43
C SER A 111 6.43 2.42 -8.61
N HIS A 112 5.77 1.40 -8.07
CA HIS A 112 6.47 0.32 -7.40
C HIS A 112 5.63 -0.94 -7.44
N ASN A 113 6.31 -2.08 -7.31
CA ASN A 113 5.65 -3.36 -7.32
C ASN A 113 5.27 -3.73 -5.90
N GLU A 114 4.08 -4.31 -5.75
CA GLU A 114 3.60 -4.73 -4.45
C GLU A 114 3.01 -6.12 -4.52
N SER A 115 3.23 -6.88 -3.45
CA SER A 115 2.51 -8.13 -3.20
C SER A 115 1.84 -8.00 -1.85
N ARG A 116 0.53 -8.30 -1.79
CA ARG A 116 -0.23 -8.26 -0.55
C ARG A 116 -0.87 -9.61 -0.32
N VAL A 117 -0.64 -10.16 0.87
CA VAL A 117 -1.29 -11.39 1.30
C VAL A 117 -2.45 -11.01 2.21
N MET A 118 -3.62 -11.57 1.91
CA MET A 118 -4.84 -11.28 2.62
C MET A 118 -5.47 -12.58 3.13
N LEU A 119 -5.98 -12.54 4.34
CA LEU A 119 -6.67 -13.68 4.94
C LEU A 119 -8.09 -13.27 5.33
N LYS A 120 -9.02 -14.19 5.17
CA LYS A 120 -10.36 -14.00 5.67
C LYS A 120 -10.41 -14.56 7.08
N GLN A 121 -10.63 -13.70 8.05
CA GLN A 121 -10.66 -14.03 9.47
C GLN A 121 -12.01 -13.60 10.03
N ASN A 122 -12.74 -14.55 10.61
CA ASN A 122 -14.05 -14.25 11.20
C ASN A 122 -15.00 -13.55 10.23
N GLY A 123 -14.96 -13.97 8.98
CA GLY A 123 -15.82 -13.42 7.94
C GLY A 123 -15.35 -12.12 7.30
N ALA A 124 -14.21 -11.57 7.72
CA ALA A 124 -13.68 -10.33 7.18
C ALA A 124 -12.27 -10.52 6.65
N TRP A 125 -11.98 -9.87 5.52
CA TRP A 125 -10.64 -9.88 4.95
C TRP A 125 -9.72 -8.94 5.72
N LYS A 126 -8.47 -9.37 5.88
CA LYS A 126 -7.41 -8.58 6.51
C LYS A 126 -6.12 -8.74 5.73
N VAL A 127 -5.40 -7.66 5.53
CA VAL A 127 -4.04 -7.72 4.98
C VAL A 127 -3.10 -8.19 6.08
N VAL A 128 -2.30 -9.21 5.80
CA VAL A 128 -1.39 -9.78 6.81
C VAL A 128 0.07 -9.59 6.44
N HIS A 129 0.38 -9.40 5.15
CA HIS A 129 1.76 -9.20 4.71
C HIS A 129 1.80 -8.35 3.45
N VAL A 130 2.79 -7.47 3.39
CA VAL A 130 3.03 -6.63 2.22
C VAL A 130 4.52 -6.63 1.92
N HIS A 131 4.85 -6.76 0.64
CA HIS A 131 6.23 -6.54 0.18
C HIS A 131 6.18 -5.52 -0.95
N LYS A 132 6.94 -4.46 -0.81
CA LYS A 132 7.03 -3.39 -1.81
C LYS A 132 8.46 -3.30 -2.33
N SER A 133 8.58 -3.09 -3.63
CA SER A 133 9.90 -2.89 -4.26
C SER A 133 9.77 -1.86 -5.37
N PRO A 134 10.86 -1.13 -5.68
CA PRO A 134 10.81 -0.18 -6.79
C PRO A 134 10.52 -0.89 -8.11
N ALA A 135 9.78 -0.24 -8.99
CA ALA A 135 9.53 -0.74 -10.33
C ALA A 135 10.57 -0.14 -11.28
N TRP A 136 11.78 -0.65 -11.20
CA TRP A 136 12.89 -0.17 -12.03
C TRP A 136 12.93 -0.87 -13.38
N GLN A 137 13.59 -0.22 -14.32
CA GLN A 137 13.82 -0.81 -15.62
C GLN A 137 14.64 -2.09 -15.46
N ALA A 138 14.29 -3.12 -16.20
CA ALA A 138 15.00 -4.40 -16.14
C ALA A 138 15.86 -4.61 -17.39
N PRO A 139 17.09 -5.13 -17.28
CA PRO A 139 17.72 -5.44 -16.01
C PRO A 139 18.19 -4.17 -15.31
N HIS A 140 18.12 -4.17 -13.98
CA HIS A 140 18.61 -3.03 -13.22
C HIS A 140 20.13 -3.09 -13.16
N ILE A 141 20.77 -2.02 -13.58
CA ILE A 141 22.24 -1.93 -13.53
C ILE A 141 22.60 -1.00 -12.38
N GLN A 142 23.29 -1.55 -11.40
CA GLN A 142 23.71 -0.78 -10.25
C GLN A 142 24.96 0.04 -10.62
N GLN A 143 24.88 1.30 -10.35
CA GLN A 143 25.96 2.23 -10.67
C GLN A 143 26.90 2.37 -9.49
#